data_3218521da0347f871b68a25ab021a05d
#
_entry.id   3218521da0347f871b68a25ab021a05d
#
_cell.length_a   1.000
_cell.length_b   1.000
_cell.length_c   1.000
_cell.angle_alpha   90.00
_cell.angle_beta   90.00
_cell.angle_gamma   90.00
#
_symmetry.space_group_name_H-M   'P 1'
#
loop_
_entity.id
_entity.type
_entity.pdbx_description
1 polymer ?
#
loop_
_entity_poly.entity_id
_entity_poly.type
_entity_poly.pdbx_seq_one_letter_code
_entity_poly.pdbx_strand_id
1 'polypeptide(L)'
;KALLERTTGEEDIYVTVGARFTKVEEKFRRKIAKMIIVPWSYGGTEYSCKEKVREWRRDNAGEIPFLDNLTSAELTKFVHYAFDILKDEFDVCIDYQNIVKKFVEEAQAKDSTNGIEWITSGDFNAVQRVHKTRKKPLRGKVVKSYEEEEGWLKAAIPLDEIDWRKMKTKAPPNLVHSYDAAMVHALLGQGVSLFPDPLTLADDRDVPVTVVIDPLVTVHDSYASLANESTYLPDKLKIIFAVLYIEGDPLVDFGSQVSGEKKPQRDSKSAMSLIGTKGVTHS
;
A
#
# COMPACT_ATOMS: atom_id res chain seq x y z
N LYS A 1 -10.90 7.81 9.88
CA LYS A 1 -11.32 8.26 11.23
C LYS A 1 -11.73 7.08 12.10
N ALA A 2 -12.61 6.18 11.67
CA ALA A 2 -13.05 5.01 12.43
C ALA A 2 -11.90 4.03 12.78
N LEU A 3 -10.92 3.84 11.88
CA LEU A 3 -9.74 3.00 12.16
C LEU A 3 -8.82 3.66 13.20
N LEU A 4 -8.59 4.97 13.10
CA LEU A 4 -7.78 5.74 14.06
C LEU A 4 -8.46 5.83 15.44
N GLU A 5 -9.78 5.80 15.52
CA GLU A 5 -10.53 5.80 16.77
C GLU A 5 -10.52 4.44 17.48
N ARG A 6 -10.27 3.34 16.75
CA ARG A 6 -10.15 1.98 17.31
C ARG A 6 -8.75 1.64 17.83
N THR A 7 -7.72 2.33 17.39
CA THR A 7 -6.32 2.03 17.76
C THR A 7 -5.93 2.73 19.07
N THR A 8 -6.41 2.23 20.18
CA THR A 8 -5.86 2.55 21.51
C THR A 8 -4.76 1.58 21.95
N GLY A 9 -4.25 0.74 21.05
CA GLY A 9 -3.22 -0.26 21.29
C GLY A 9 -2.61 -0.77 19.97
N GLU A 10 -1.58 -1.58 20.09
CA GLU A 10 -0.92 -2.25 18.96
C GLU A 10 -1.84 -3.33 18.33
N GLU A 11 -2.89 -2.92 17.62
CA GLU A 11 -3.77 -3.87 16.93
C GLU A 11 -3.14 -4.30 15.59
N ASP A 12 -2.66 -5.53 15.56
CA ASP A 12 -2.20 -6.18 14.35
C ASP A 12 -3.41 -6.66 13.52
N ILE A 13 -3.63 -6.05 12.36
CA ILE A 13 -4.71 -6.38 11.41
C ILE A 13 -4.78 -7.90 11.10
N TYR A 14 -3.63 -8.57 11.05
CA TYR A 14 -3.58 -10.01 10.78
C TYR A 14 -4.06 -10.82 11.97
N VAL A 15 -3.88 -10.32 13.19
CA VAL A 15 -4.40 -10.94 14.42
C VAL A 15 -5.91 -10.75 14.48
N THR A 16 -6.40 -9.55 14.22
CA THR A 16 -7.84 -9.23 14.24
C THR A 16 -8.62 -10.09 13.25
N VAL A 17 -8.20 -10.15 11.99
CA VAL A 17 -8.83 -11.01 10.97
C VAL A 17 -8.62 -12.50 11.29
N GLY A 18 -7.41 -12.86 11.72
CA GLY A 18 -7.07 -14.23 12.08
C GLY A 18 -7.94 -14.78 13.22
N ALA A 19 -8.34 -13.96 14.18
CA ALA A 19 -9.22 -14.36 15.27
C ALA A 19 -10.58 -14.89 14.78
N ARG A 20 -11.04 -14.42 13.60
CA ARG A 20 -12.29 -14.90 12.97
C ARG A 20 -12.15 -16.31 12.36
N PHE A 21 -10.94 -16.82 12.18
CA PHE A 21 -10.66 -18.16 11.64
C PHE A 21 -10.76 -19.25 12.72
N THR A 22 -11.95 -19.42 13.30
CA THR A 22 -12.18 -20.28 14.48
C THR A 22 -11.80 -21.75 14.27
N LYS A 23 -11.80 -22.26 13.02
CA LYS A 23 -11.41 -23.63 12.68
C LYS A 23 -9.90 -23.82 12.55
N VAL A 24 -9.14 -22.73 12.57
CA VAL A 24 -7.67 -22.72 12.47
C VAL A 24 -7.09 -22.69 13.87
N GLU A 25 -6.04 -23.47 14.15
CA GLU A 25 -5.29 -23.37 15.39
C GLU A 25 -4.74 -21.95 15.57
N GLU A 26 -4.83 -21.40 16.78
CA GLU A 26 -4.53 -20.01 17.10
C GLU A 26 -3.14 -19.58 16.60
N LYS A 27 -2.13 -20.41 16.81
CA LYS A 27 -0.73 -20.14 16.40
C LYS A 27 -0.55 -19.93 14.89
N PHE A 28 -1.49 -20.41 14.05
CA PHE A 28 -1.42 -20.28 12.60
C PHE A 28 -2.33 -19.19 12.02
N ARG A 29 -3.29 -18.68 12.80
CA ARG A 29 -4.30 -17.72 12.35
C ARG A 29 -3.70 -16.49 11.73
N ARG A 30 -2.73 -15.86 12.41
CA ARG A 30 -2.02 -14.67 11.93
C ARG A 30 -1.31 -14.91 10.60
N LYS A 31 -0.61 -16.06 10.47
CA LYS A 31 0.13 -16.43 9.25
C LYS A 31 -0.82 -16.62 8.06
N ILE A 32 -1.94 -17.31 8.27
CA ILE A 32 -2.97 -17.51 7.23
C ILE A 32 -3.63 -16.19 6.85
N ALA A 33 -4.00 -15.36 7.83
CA ALA A 33 -4.57 -14.04 7.56
C ALA A 33 -3.64 -13.20 6.70
N LYS A 34 -2.34 -13.16 7.00
CA LYS A 34 -1.33 -12.45 6.18
C LYS A 34 -1.27 -12.95 4.74
N MET A 35 -1.36 -14.28 4.53
CA MET A 35 -1.34 -14.86 3.17
C MET A 35 -2.53 -14.42 2.31
N ILE A 36 -3.65 -14.04 2.92
CA ILE A 36 -4.86 -13.62 2.22
C ILE A 36 -4.95 -12.09 2.14
N ILE A 37 -4.70 -11.37 3.23
CA ILE A 37 -4.82 -9.92 3.31
C ILE A 37 -3.82 -9.24 2.37
N VAL A 38 -2.55 -9.68 2.35
CA VAL A 38 -1.52 -9.06 1.52
C VAL A 38 -1.87 -9.11 0.03
N PRO A 39 -2.19 -10.26 -0.59
CA PRO A 39 -2.63 -10.24 -1.99
C PRO A 39 -3.92 -9.46 -2.22
N TRP A 40 -4.86 -9.51 -1.28
CA TRP A 40 -6.13 -8.79 -1.36
C TRP A 40 -5.92 -7.26 -1.38
N SER A 41 -5.05 -6.73 -0.52
CA SER A 41 -4.73 -5.30 -0.47
C SER A 41 -4.12 -4.78 -1.78
N TYR A 42 -3.44 -5.66 -2.53
CA TYR A 42 -2.94 -5.38 -3.89
C TYR A 42 -3.96 -5.66 -5.00
N GLY A 43 -5.25 -5.72 -4.68
CA GLY A 43 -6.31 -5.96 -5.64
C GLY A 43 -6.42 -7.42 -6.11
N GLY A 44 -5.86 -8.36 -5.34
CA GLY A 44 -5.97 -9.79 -5.61
C GLY A 44 -7.41 -10.29 -5.52
N THR A 45 -7.77 -11.17 -6.44
CA THR A 45 -9.06 -11.86 -6.45
C THR A 45 -9.02 -13.12 -5.57
N GLU A 46 -10.20 -13.64 -5.18
CA GLU A 46 -10.31 -14.93 -4.49
C GLU A 46 -9.53 -16.03 -5.21
N TYR A 47 -9.59 -16.05 -6.55
CA TYR A 47 -8.84 -17.01 -7.35
C TYR A 47 -7.33 -16.86 -7.17
N SER A 48 -6.80 -15.63 -7.26
CA SER A 48 -5.37 -15.39 -7.11
C SER A 48 -4.87 -15.67 -5.69
N CYS A 49 -5.67 -15.35 -4.67
CA CYS A 49 -5.35 -15.68 -3.29
C CYS A 49 -5.34 -17.20 -3.05
N LYS A 50 -6.32 -17.92 -3.61
CA LYS A 50 -6.36 -19.36 -3.55
C LYS A 50 -5.12 -20.01 -4.18
N GLU A 51 -4.70 -19.53 -5.36
CA GLU A 51 -3.50 -20.06 -6.02
C GLU A 51 -2.23 -19.79 -5.19
N LYS A 52 -2.12 -18.63 -4.58
CA LYS A 52 -1.01 -18.32 -3.65
C LYS A 52 -0.98 -19.23 -2.43
N VAL A 53 -2.15 -19.51 -1.82
CA VAL A 53 -2.23 -20.45 -0.69
C VAL A 53 -1.86 -21.86 -1.14
N ARG A 54 -2.26 -22.29 -2.35
CA ARG A 54 -1.87 -23.59 -2.93
C ARG A 54 -0.37 -23.69 -3.16
N GLU A 55 0.23 -22.66 -3.72
CA GLU A 55 1.66 -22.57 -3.97
C GLU A 55 2.43 -22.64 -2.66
N TRP A 56 2.03 -21.82 -1.68
CA TRP A 56 2.63 -21.83 -0.35
C TRP A 56 2.52 -23.23 0.31
N ARG A 57 1.33 -23.87 0.26
CA ARG A 57 1.13 -25.21 0.81
C ARG A 57 2.03 -26.24 0.18
N ARG A 58 2.23 -26.20 -1.15
CA ARG A 58 3.15 -27.11 -1.85
C ARG A 58 4.59 -26.92 -1.38
N ASP A 59 5.01 -25.67 -1.19
CA ASP A 59 6.39 -25.33 -0.86
C ASP A 59 6.69 -25.50 0.64
N ASN A 60 5.67 -25.55 1.49
CA ASN A 60 5.76 -25.64 2.97
C ASN A 60 4.85 -26.76 3.52
N ALA A 61 4.81 -27.90 2.87
CA ALA A 61 3.98 -29.03 3.29
C ALA A 61 4.34 -29.49 4.72
N GLY A 62 3.31 -29.69 5.53
CA GLY A 62 3.44 -30.08 6.95
C GLY A 62 3.55 -28.92 7.93
N GLU A 63 3.75 -27.66 7.50
CA GLU A 63 3.84 -26.53 8.41
C GLU A 63 2.49 -26.14 9.01
N ILE A 64 1.40 -26.19 8.24
CA ILE A 64 0.05 -25.83 8.69
C ILE A 64 -0.91 -26.97 8.38
N PRO A 65 -1.12 -27.88 9.32
CA PRO A 65 -1.96 -29.09 9.12
C PRO A 65 -3.39 -28.77 8.66
N PHE A 66 -3.95 -27.64 9.12
CA PHE A 66 -5.26 -27.19 8.66
C PHE A 66 -5.30 -27.00 7.14
N LEU A 67 -4.32 -26.33 6.56
CA LEU A 67 -4.27 -26.08 5.10
C LEU A 67 -3.97 -27.37 4.34
N ASP A 68 -3.11 -28.23 4.88
CA ASP A 68 -2.68 -29.48 4.22
C ASP A 68 -3.86 -30.46 4.06
N ASN A 69 -4.77 -30.47 5.02
CA ASN A 69 -5.95 -31.35 5.03
C ASN A 69 -7.12 -30.85 4.17
N LEU A 70 -7.08 -29.59 3.67
CA LEU A 70 -8.16 -29.06 2.84
C LEU A 70 -8.14 -29.64 1.43
N THR A 71 -9.28 -30.13 0.97
CA THR A 71 -9.51 -30.38 -0.46
C THR A 71 -9.51 -29.06 -1.24
N SER A 72 -9.39 -29.14 -2.56
CA SER A 72 -9.46 -27.94 -3.42
C SER A 72 -10.79 -27.18 -3.29
N ALA A 73 -11.89 -27.89 -3.05
CA ALA A 73 -13.21 -27.29 -2.87
C ALA A 73 -13.32 -26.59 -1.50
N GLU A 74 -12.81 -27.22 -0.44
CA GLU A 74 -12.77 -26.63 0.90
C GLU A 74 -11.87 -25.42 0.97
N LEU A 75 -10.71 -25.44 0.32
CA LEU A 75 -9.84 -24.27 0.20
C LEU A 75 -10.57 -23.12 -0.50
N THR A 76 -11.34 -23.39 -1.54
CA THR A 76 -12.15 -22.36 -2.22
C THR A 76 -13.16 -21.74 -1.26
N LYS A 77 -13.89 -22.57 -0.50
CA LYS A 77 -14.85 -22.10 0.50
C LYS A 77 -14.18 -21.30 1.62
N PHE A 78 -13.00 -21.73 2.05
CA PHE A 78 -12.24 -21.05 3.07
C PHE A 78 -11.76 -19.66 2.61
N VAL A 79 -11.23 -19.54 1.39
CA VAL A 79 -10.82 -18.25 0.83
C VAL A 79 -12.03 -17.34 0.64
N HIS A 80 -13.15 -17.85 0.16
CA HIS A 80 -14.39 -17.08 0.05
C HIS A 80 -14.85 -16.54 1.41
N TYR A 81 -14.89 -17.38 2.43
CA TYR A 81 -15.20 -16.98 3.81
C TYR A 81 -14.24 -15.88 4.33
N ALA A 82 -12.95 -16.02 4.04
CA ALA A 82 -11.98 -14.99 4.41
C ALA A 82 -12.23 -13.65 3.70
N PHE A 83 -12.65 -13.69 2.43
CA PHE A 83 -13.01 -12.48 1.68
C PHE A 83 -14.28 -11.82 2.21
N ASP A 84 -15.25 -12.59 2.70
CA ASP A 84 -16.45 -12.03 3.34
C ASP A 84 -16.08 -11.31 4.64
N ILE A 85 -15.18 -11.88 5.45
CA ILE A 85 -14.64 -11.18 6.64
C ILE A 85 -13.95 -9.87 6.23
N LEU A 86 -13.13 -9.89 5.17
CA LEU A 86 -12.44 -8.68 4.71
C LEU A 86 -13.41 -7.60 4.21
N LYS A 87 -14.51 -7.98 3.58
CA LYS A 87 -15.56 -7.03 3.17
C LYS A 87 -16.24 -6.40 4.37
N ASP A 88 -16.52 -7.17 5.41
CA ASP A 88 -17.18 -6.69 6.62
C ASP A 88 -16.27 -5.77 7.46
N GLU A 89 -15.00 -6.12 7.58
CA GLU A 89 -14.05 -5.37 8.43
C GLU A 89 -13.42 -4.15 7.71
N PHE A 90 -13.36 -4.16 6.37
CA PHE A 90 -12.64 -3.17 5.55
C PHE A 90 -13.47 -2.64 4.37
N ASP A 91 -14.75 -2.36 4.59
CA ASP A 91 -15.64 -1.74 3.60
C ASP A 91 -15.06 -0.44 3.04
N VAL A 92 -14.51 0.42 3.89
CA VAL A 92 -13.83 1.67 3.50
C VAL A 92 -12.67 1.43 2.52
N CYS A 93 -11.90 0.33 2.70
CA CYS A 93 -10.82 0.00 1.76
C CYS A 93 -11.36 -0.43 0.39
N ILE A 94 -12.51 -1.09 0.37
CA ILE A 94 -13.17 -1.48 -0.88
C ILE A 94 -13.70 -0.24 -1.59
N ASP A 95 -14.33 0.68 -0.87
CA ASP A 95 -14.80 1.95 -1.42
C ASP A 95 -13.66 2.78 -1.99
N TYR A 96 -12.54 2.89 -1.26
CA TYR A 96 -11.32 3.50 -1.77
C TYR A 96 -10.87 2.87 -3.10
N GLN A 97 -10.76 1.53 -3.16
CA GLN A 97 -10.36 0.84 -4.39
C GLN A 97 -11.32 1.11 -5.55
N ASN A 98 -12.62 1.16 -5.28
CA ASN A 98 -13.63 1.40 -6.30
C ASN A 98 -13.58 2.84 -6.82
N ILE A 99 -13.37 3.82 -5.95
CA ILE A 99 -13.22 5.23 -6.33
C ILE A 99 -11.98 5.40 -7.22
N VAL A 100 -10.83 4.85 -6.82
CA VAL A 100 -9.60 4.93 -7.64
C VAL A 100 -9.78 4.26 -9.00
N LYS A 101 -10.44 3.09 -9.06
CA LYS A 101 -10.74 2.41 -10.33
C LYS A 101 -11.62 3.27 -11.23
N LYS A 102 -12.61 3.98 -10.67
CA LYS A 102 -13.49 4.89 -11.42
C LYS A 102 -12.69 6.03 -12.06
N PHE A 103 -11.79 6.68 -11.32
CA PHE A 103 -10.91 7.71 -11.88
C PHE A 103 -10.06 7.20 -13.06
N VAL A 104 -9.56 5.97 -12.96
CA VAL A 104 -8.80 5.34 -14.06
C VAL A 104 -9.71 5.04 -15.27
N GLU A 105 -10.99 4.70 -15.06
CA GLU A 105 -11.96 4.54 -16.14
C GLU A 105 -12.26 5.86 -16.86
N GLU A 106 -12.38 6.94 -16.11
CA GLU A 106 -12.55 8.28 -16.64
C GLU A 106 -11.32 8.74 -17.43
N ALA A 107 -10.11 8.45 -16.94
CA ALA A 107 -8.87 8.71 -17.67
C ALA A 107 -8.82 7.92 -18.99
N GLN A 108 -9.17 6.64 -18.97
CA GLN A 108 -9.23 5.80 -20.16
C GLN A 108 -10.23 6.36 -21.20
N ALA A 109 -11.36 6.89 -20.75
CA ALA A 109 -12.37 7.48 -21.65
C ALA A 109 -11.87 8.76 -22.33
N LYS A 110 -10.95 9.49 -21.70
CA LYS A 110 -10.33 10.71 -22.26
C LYS A 110 -9.17 10.39 -23.18
N ASP A 111 -8.28 9.53 -22.78
CA ASP A 111 -7.12 9.09 -23.56
C ASP A 111 -6.82 7.61 -23.31
N SER A 112 -7.09 6.79 -24.30
CA SER A 112 -6.84 5.35 -24.23
C SER A 112 -5.41 4.95 -24.66
N THR A 113 -4.59 5.89 -25.11
CA THR A 113 -3.26 5.60 -25.70
C THR A 113 -2.13 5.75 -24.69
N ASN A 114 -2.27 6.68 -23.74
CA ASN A 114 -1.29 6.94 -22.69
C ASN A 114 -1.68 6.26 -21.38
N GLY A 115 -0.71 6.14 -20.48
CA GLY A 115 -0.97 5.72 -19.09
C GLY A 115 -1.55 6.87 -18.26
N ILE A 116 -1.47 6.73 -16.93
CA ILE A 116 -1.85 7.79 -15.99
C ILE A 116 -0.61 8.30 -15.26
N GLU A 117 -0.61 9.58 -14.95
CA GLU A 117 0.44 10.26 -14.21
C GLU A 117 -0.19 11.10 -13.10
N TRP A 118 0.46 11.17 -11.95
CA TRP A 118 0.03 12.03 -10.84
C TRP A 118 1.22 12.45 -9.99
N ILE A 119 1.08 13.57 -9.32
CA ILE A 119 2.05 14.10 -8.37
C ILE A 119 1.41 14.03 -6.99
N THR A 120 2.11 13.43 -6.03
CA THR A 120 1.66 13.40 -4.64
C THR A 120 1.81 14.76 -3.99
N SER A 121 1.18 14.97 -2.83
CA SER A 121 1.36 16.20 -2.03
C SER A 121 2.80 16.39 -1.54
N GLY A 122 3.64 15.36 -1.58
CA GLY A 122 5.08 15.42 -1.30
C GLY A 122 5.94 15.55 -2.57
N ASP A 123 5.42 16.08 -3.67
CA ASP A 123 6.11 16.33 -4.95
C ASP A 123 6.73 15.08 -5.60
N PHE A 124 6.28 13.87 -5.19
CA PHE A 124 6.70 12.64 -5.85
C PHE A 124 5.88 12.42 -7.13
N ASN A 125 6.55 12.42 -8.28
CA ASN A 125 5.92 12.16 -9.57
C ASN A 125 5.80 10.66 -9.83
N ALA A 126 4.58 10.16 -9.94
CA ALA A 126 4.26 8.77 -10.19
C ALA A 126 3.68 8.60 -11.60
N VAL A 127 4.19 7.59 -12.31
CA VAL A 127 3.74 7.24 -13.66
C VAL A 127 3.33 5.77 -13.66
N GLN A 128 2.12 5.49 -14.13
CA GLN A 128 1.66 4.12 -14.30
C GLN A 128 1.33 3.85 -15.77
N ARG A 129 2.09 2.92 -16.39
CA ARG A 129 1.89 2.42 -17.75
C ARG A 129 2.01 0.91 -17.74
N VAL A 130 0.91 0.22 -17.94
CA VAL A 130 0.89 -1.25 -18.00
C VAL A 130 0.51 -1.66 -19.40
N HIS A 131 1.45 -2.25 -20.11
CA HIS A 131 1.25 -2.70 -21.48
C HIS A 131 0.60 -4.10 -21.54
N LYS A 132 -0.20 -4.34 -22.57
CA LYS A 132 -0.61 -5.69 -22.93
C LYS A 132 0.63 -6.52 -23.26
N THR A 133 0.57 -7.81 -23.01
CA THR A 133 1.68 -8.72 -23.29
C THR A 133 1.21 -9.87 -24.17
N ARG A 134 2.03 -10.24 -25.17
CA ARG A 134 1.87 -11.46 -25.94
C ARG A 134 2.84 -12.52 -25.43
N LYS A 135 2.32 -13.68 -25.08
CA LYS A 135 3.17 -14.82 -24.71
C LYS A 135 3.76 -15.45 -25.96
N LYS A 136 5.08 -15.53 -26.03
CA LYS A 136 5.82 -16.24 -27.08
C LYS A 136 6.53 -17.44 -26.49
N PRO A 137 6.27 -18.66 -26.98
CA PRO A 137 7.07 -19.79 -26.57
C PRO A 137 8.49 -19.66 -27.09
N LEU A 138 9.45 -19.85 -26.22
CA LEU A 138 10.87 -19.90 -26.54
C LEU A 138 11.39 -21.27 -26.13
N ARG A 139 12.11 -21.95 -27.04
CA ARG A 139 12.83 -23.17 -26.69
C ARG A 139 14.19 -22.78 -26.10
N GLY A 140 14.55 -23.37 -24.96
CA GLY A 140 15.81 -23.09 -24.31
C GLY A 140 16.13 -24.11 -23.23
N LYS A 141 17.33 -24.06 -22.74
CA LYS A 141 17.76 -24.85 -21.58
C LYS A 141 17.16 -24.23 -20.32
N VAL A 142 16.53 -25.05 -19.52
CA VAL A 142 15.96 -24.69 -18.20
C VAL A 142 16.77 -25.46 -17.16
N VAL A 143 17.36 -24.74 -16.22
CA VAL A 143 18.03 -25.38 -15.08
C VAL A 143 16.99 -25.68 -14.01
N LYS A 144 16.78 -26.96 -13.75
CA LYS A 144 15.98 -27.44 -12.63
C LYS A 144 16.87 -28.27 -11.71
N SER A 145 16.99 -27.85 -10.46
CA SER A 145 17.68 -28.65 -9.42
C SER A 145 19.06 -29.15 -9.84
N TYR A 146 19.90 -28.27 -10.42
CA TYR A 146 21.26 -28.56 -10.94
C TYR A 146 21.35 -29.41 -12.22
N GLU A 147 20.24 -29.79 -12.83
CA GLU A 147 20.20 -30.46 -14.11
C GLU A 147 19.69 -29.51 -15.20
N GLU A 148 20.35 -29.52 -16.38
CA GLU A 148 19.91 -28.79 -17.56
C GLU A 148 18.91 -29.65 -18.34
N GLU A 149 17.65 -29.22 -18.40
CA GLU A 149 16.63 -29.84 -19.26
C GLU A 149 16.25 -28.92 -20.41
N GLU A 150 16.06 -29.48 -21.61
CA GLU A 150 15.42 -28.74 -22.69
C GLU A 150 13.93 -28.52 -22.37
N GLY A 151 13.51 -27.26 -22.34
CA GLY A 151 12.14 -26.91 -21.99
C GLY A 151 11.62 -25.71 -22.80
N TRP A 152 10.29 -25.52 -22.71
CA TRP A 152 9.64 -24.35 -23.29
C TRP A 152 9.47 -23.27 -22.22
N LEU A 153 10.08 -22.11 -22.49
CA LEU A 153 9.85 -20.88 -21.72
C LEU A 153 8.75 -20.06 -22.41
N LYS A 154 7.93 -19.39 -21.63
CA LYS A 154 6.94 -18.43 -22.13
C LYS A 154 7.43 -17.03 -21.84
N ALA A 155 8.05 -16.39 -22.83
CA ALA A 155 8.39 -14.98 -22.71
C ALA A 155 7.13 -14.12 -22.87
N ALA A 156 6.98 -13.12 -22.00
CA ALA A 156 5.95 -12.09 -22.11
C ALA A 156 6.57 -10.89 -22.86
N ILE A 157 6.15 -10.68 -24.11
CA ILE A 157 6.62 -9.56 -24.93
C ILE A 157 5.62 -8.42 -24.75
N PRO A 158 6.04 -7.22 -24.28
CA PRO A 158 5.15 -6.07 -24.19
C PRO A 158 4.72 -5.63 -25.60
N LEU A 159 3.51 -5.13 -25.70
CA LEU A 159 2.92 -4.49 -26.87
C LEU A 159 2.82 -2.98 -26.58
N ASP A 160 2.71 -2.17 -27.63
CA ASP A 160 2.54 -0.71 -27.45
C ASP A 160 1.16 -0.33 -26.85
N GLU A 161 0.23 -1.26 -26.84
CA GLU A 161 -1.13 -1.06 -26.36
C GLU A 161 -1.23 -1.16 -24.83
N ILE A 162 -1.89 -0.20 -24.20
CA ILE A 162 -2.13 -0.16 -22.74
C ILE A 162 -3.15 -1.23 -22.30
N ASP A 163 -2.83 -1.96 -21.24
CA ASP A 163 -3.72 -2.92 -20.58
C ASP A 163 -4.54 -2.21 -19.49
N TRP A 164 -5.61 -1.54 -19.89
CA TRP A 164 -6.46 -0.79 -18.98
C TRP A 164 -7.12 -1.63 -17.89
N ARG A 165 -7.33 -2.91 -18.13
CA ARG A 165 -7.81 -3.82 -17.09
C ARG A 165 -6.78 -3.96 -15.96
N LYS A 166 -5.50 -4.11 -16.31
CA LYS A 166 -4.43 -4.14 -15.30
C LYS A 166 -4.14 -2.77 -14.74
N MET A 167 -4.28 -1.70 -15.52
CA MET A 167 -4.18 -0.33 -15.01
C MET A 167 -5.14 -0.11 -13.84
N LYS A 168 -6.43 -0.43 -14.01
CA LYS A 168 -7.46 -0.30 -12.97
C LYS A 168 -7.15 -1.12 -11.72
N THR A 169 -6.67 -2.34 -11.88
CA THR A 169 -6.37 -3.24 -10.75
C THR A 169 -5.14 -2.78 -9.96
N LYS A 170 -4.16 -2.19 -10.64
CA LYS A 170 -2.88 -1.79 -10.02
C LYS A 170 -2.90 -0.35 -9.48
N ALA A 171 -3.82 0.49 -9.91
CA ALA A 171 -3.85 1.89 -9.50
C ALA A 171 -4.06 2.08 -7.98
N PRO A 172 -5.01 1.38 -7.30
CA PRO A 172 -5.20 1.58 -5.87
C PRO A 172 -3.93 1.31 -5.04
N PRO A 173 -3.24 0.16 -5.15
CA PRO A 173 -2.00 -0.06 -4.41
C PRO A 173 -0.86 0.87 -4.85
N ASN A 174 -0.76 1.22 -6.15
CA ASN A 174 0.28 2.12 -6.62
C ASN A 174 0.09 3.56 -6.09
N LEU A 175 -1.17 4.00 -5.91
CA LEU A 175 -1.43 5.28 -5.27
C LEU A 175 -0.91 5.29 -3.84
N VAL A 176 -1.16 4.27 -3.04
CA VAL A 176 -0.61 4.15 -1.67
C VAL A 176 0.92 4.14 -1.71
N HIS A 177 1.53 3.31 -2.55
CA HIS A 177 2.99 3.24 -2.68
C HIS A 177 3.63 4.56 -3.13
N SER A 178 2.93 5.38 -3.94
CA SER A 178 3.46 6.68 -4.31
C SER A 178 3.52 7.65 -3.13
N TYR A 179 2.61 7.54 -2.17
CA TYR A 179 2.64 8.30 -0.92
C TYR A 179 3.68 7.76 0.06
N ASP A 180 3.90 6.45 0.10
CA ASP A 180 5.03 5.87 0.86
C ASP A 180 6.36 6.38 0.30
N ALA A 181 6.51 6.46 -1.02
CA ALA A 181 7.69 7.04 -1.67
C ALA A 181 7.82 8.55 -1.37
N ALA A 182 6.72 9.29 -1.39
CA ALA A 182 6.70 10.71 -1.03
C ALA A 182 7.14 10.92 0.43
N MET A 183 6.75 10.02 1.34
CA MET A 183 7.18 10.05 2.74
C MET A 183 8.70 9.88 2.87
N VAL A 184 9.31 8.96 2.09
CA VAL A 184 10.76 8.80 2.05
C VAL A 184 11.44 10.06 1.53
N HIS A 185 10.93 10.67 0.45
CA HIS A 185 11.45 11.92 -0.11
C HIS A 185 11.39 13.06 0.91
N ALA A 186 10.25 13.21 1.60
CA ALA A 186 10.08 14.22 2.63
C ALA A 186 11.04 14.00 3.82
N LEU A 187 11.23 12.73 4.21
CA LEU A 187 12.13 12.37 5.30
C LEU A 187 13.59 12.70 4.99
N LEU A 188 14.01 12.49 3.74
CA LEU A 188 15.37 12.81 3.26
C LEU A 188 15.60 14.30 3.00
N GLY A 189 14.59 15.15 3.15
CA GLY A 189 14.70 16.58 2.88
C GLY A 189 14.83 16.94 1.39
N GLN A 190 14.61 15.98 0.50
CA GLN A 190 14.62 16.19 -0.95
C GLN A 190 13.20 16.52 -1.42
N GLY A 191 12.88 17.81 -1.59
CA GLY A 191 11.57 18.24 -2.10
C GLY A 191 10.65 18.92 -1.09
N VAL A 192 11.14 19.32 0.07
CA VAL A 192 10.32 19.89 1.15
C VAL A 192 10.34 21.41 1.17
N SER A 193 10.02 22.05 0.07
CA SER A 193 9.65 23.47 0.11
C SER A 193 8.18 23.72 0.49
N LEU A 194 7.41 22.65 0.76
CA LEU A 194 5.97 22.71 1.06
C LEU A 194 5.63 22.77 2.54
N PHE A 195 6.60 22.57 3.42
CA PHE A 195 6.33 22.66 4.85
C PHE A 195 6.79 24.01 5.37
N PRO A 196 5.88 24.92 5.74
CA PRO A 196 6.25 25.89 6.76
C PRO A 196 6.69 25.02 7.95
N ASP A 197 7.94 25.13 8.31
CA ASP A 197 8.64 24.27 9.27
C ASP A 197 7.80 24.01 10.53
N PRO A 198 7.06 22.87 10.68
CA PRO A 198 6.22 22.62 11.84
C PRO A 198 7.06 22.21 13.04
N LEU A 199 8.37 22.06 12.89
CA LEU A 199 9.35 21.84 13.92
C LEU A 199 10.18 23.09 14.25
N THR A 200 9.73 24.28 13.89
CA THR A 200 10.08 25.47 14.65
C THR A 200 9.50 25.29 16.05
N LEU A 201 10.17 24.49 16.85
CA LEU A 201 10.09 24.66 18.28
C LEU A 201 10.46 26.12 18.51
N ALA A 202 9.47 26.92 18.86
CA ALA A 202 9.69 28.27 19.25
C ALA A 202 10.62 28.25 20.49
N ASP A 203 11.91 28.22 20.25
CA ASP A 203 12.85 28.69 21.24
C ASP A 203 12.59 30.20 21.29
N ASP A 204 12.60 30.80 22.49
CA ASP A 204 12.44 32.24 22.73
C ASP A 204 13.40 33.11 21.91
N ARG A 205 14.13 32.57 20.96
CA ARG A 205 15.15 33.21 20.12
C ARG A 205 14.77 33.31 18.64
N ASP A 206 13.54 32.99 18.24
CA ASP A 206 13.06 33.08 16.84
C ASP A 206 13.98 32.41 15.77
N VAL A 207 14.82 31.46 16.15
CA VAL A 207 15.69 30.75 15.23
C VAL A 207 15.03 29.41 14.84
N PRO A 208 14.69 29.22 13.56
CA PRO A 208 14.14 27.94 13.11
C PRO A 208 15.19 26.84 13.27
N VAL A 209 14.90 25.85 14.11
CA VAL A 209 15.75 24.65 14.26
C VAL A 209 15.32 23.61 13.27
N THR A 210 16.06 23.46 12.19
CA THR A 210 15.86 22.35 11.24
C THR A 210 16.51 21.09 11.80
N VAL A 211 15.72 20.11 12.19
CA VAL A 211 16.24 18.79 12.58
C VAL A 211 16.51 17.98 11.33
N VAL A 212 17.77 17.82 10.99
CA VAL A 212 18.23 16.93 9.91
C VAL A 212 18.61 15.60 10.54
N ILE A 213 17.97 14.51 10.09
CA ILE A 213 18.37 13.15 10.48
C ILE A 213 19.38 12.66 9.46
N ASP A 214 20.65 12.66 9.81
CA ASP A 214 21.75 12.22 8.94
C ASP A 214 22.77 11.40 9.76
N PRO A 215 23.16 10.18 9.34
CA PRO A 215 22.67 9.46 8.16
C PRO A 215 21.35 8.73 8.39
N LEU A 216 20.49 8.74 7.38
CA LEU A 216 19.28 7.93 7.31
C LEU A 216 19.48 6.80 6.31
N VAL A 217 19.20 5.56 6.72
CA VAL A 217 19.19 4.38 5.85
C VAL A 217 17.74 3.91 5.70
N THR A 218 17.31 3.70 4.47
CA THR A 218 15.99 3.17 4.15
C THR A 218 16.11 1.84 3.42
N VAL A 219 15.37 0.83 3.87
CA VAL A 219 15.26 -0.47 3.19
C VAL A 219 13.78 -0.82 3.13
N HIS A 220 13.20 -0.70 1.94
CA HIS A 220 11.74 -0.81 1.74
C HIS A 220 10.98 0.18 2.65
N ASP A 221 10.15 -0.35 3.55
CA ASP A 221 9.34 0.34 4.56
C ASP A 221 10.04 0.45 5.93
N SER A 222 11.32 0.11 5.99
CA SER A 222 12.12 0.16 7.21
C SER A 222 13.09 1.34 7.18
N TYR A 223 13.19 2.03 8.31
CA TYR A 223 14.05 3.21 8.47
C TYR A 223 15.03 2.98 9.61
N ALA A 224 16.27 3.39 9.41
CA ALA A 224 17.30 3.37 10.43
C ALA A 224 18.07 4.69 10.46
N SER A 225 18.38 5.17 11.67
CA SER A 225 19.19 6.35 11.93
C SER A 225 20.23 6.05 13.01
N LEU A 226 21.11 6.99 13.28
CA LEU A 226 22.01 6.86 14.43
C LEU A 226 21.22 6.79 15.74
N ALA A 227 21.77 6.08 16.73
CA ALA A 227 21.07 5.82 18.00
C ALA A 227 20.68 7.11 18.76
N ASN A 228 21.49 8.17 18.67
CA ASN A 228 21.21 9.47 19.27
C ASN A 228 20.06 10.23 18.57
N GLU A 229 19.72 9.87 17.33
CA GLU A 229 18.67 10.51 16.52
C GLU A 229 17.43 9.64 16.38
N SER A 230 17.53 8.38 16.77
CA SER A 230 16.42 7.40 16.62
C SER A 230 15.15 7.77 17.37
N THR A 231 15.24 8.57 18.44
CA THR A 231 14.09 9.06 19.22
C THR A 231 13.23 10.08 18.46
N TYR A 232 13.83 10.83 17.53
CA TYR A 232 13.11 11.84 16.73
C TYR A 232 12.47 11.26 15.46
N LEU A 233 12.95 10.13 14.99
CA LEU A 233 12.48 9.52 13.76
C LEU A 233 10.99 9.16 13.77
N PRO A 234 10.43 8.54 14.82
CA PRO A 234 9.01 8.22 14.88
C PRO A 234 8.11 9.48 14.83
N ASP A 235 8.52 10.54 15.51
CA ASP A 235 7.72 11.77 15.55
C ASP A 235 7.80 12.52 14.22
N LYS A 236 8.97 12.58 13.58
CA LYS A 236 9.11 13.12 12.23
C LYS A 236 8.26 12.35 11.22
N LEU A 237 8.26 11.03 11.27
CA LEU A 237 7.42 10.19 10.43
C LEU A 237 5.92 10.45 10.64
N LYS A 238 5.46 10.60 11.88
CA LYS A 238 4.07 10.94 12.20
C LYS A 238 3.66 12.30 11.61
N ILE A 239 4.52 13.30 11.73
CA ILE A 239 4.28 14.64 11.18
C ILE A 239 4.18 14.58 9.66
N ILE A 240 5.16 13.95 8.99
CA ILE A 240 5.15 13.79 7.53
C ILE A 240 3.90 13.04 7.08
N PHE A 241 3.54 11.95 7.75
CA PHE A 241 2.33 11.20 7.47
C PHE A 241 1.08 12.08 7.62
N ALA A 242 0.97 12.84 8.70
CA ALA A 242 -0.16 13.73 8.92
C ALA A 242 -0.28 14.78 7.79
N VAL A 243 0.81 15.38 7.38
CA VAL A 243 0.81 16.36 6.29
C VAL A 243 0.41 15.71 4.97
N LEU A 244 1.02 14.60 4.59
CA LEU A 244 0.75 13.94 3.31
C LEU A 244 -0.69 13.44 3.18
N TYR A 245 -1.27 12.93 4.27
CA TYR A 245 -2.58 12.26 4.23
C TYR A 245 -3.73 13.10 4.78
N ILE A 246 -3.47 14.05 5.66
CA ILE A 246 -4.51 14.92 6.25
C ILE A 246 -4.64 16.22 5.47
N GLU A 247 -3.52 16.86 5.14
CA GLU A 247 -3.51 18.10 4.37
C GLU A 247 -3.57 17.82 2.85
N GLY A 248 -2.87 16.80 2.38
CA GLY A 248 -2.75 16.43 0.98
C GLY A 248 -3.99 15.80 0.36
N ASP A 249 -4.87 15.09 1.06
CA ASP A 249 -5.98 14.28 0.53
C ASP A 249 -5.63 13.48 -0.75
N PRO A 250 -4.94 12.35 -0.59
CA PRO A 250 -4.43 11.56 -1.71
C PRO A 250 -5.47 11.22 -2.77
N LEU A 251 -6.71 10.98 -2.35
CA LEU A 251 -7.77 10.55 -3.24
C LEU A 251 -8.29 11.69 -4.12
N VAL A 252 -8.45 12.87 -3.53
CA VAL A 252 -8.88 14.09 -4.25
C VAL A 252 -7.79 14.56 -5.20
N ASP A 253 -6.52 14.56 -4.74
CA ASP A 253 -5.39 14.97 -5.56
C ASP A 253 -5.20 14.04 -6.77
N PHE A 254 -5.28 12.73 -6.56
CA PHE A 254 -5.23 11.74 -7.63
C PHE A 254 -6.39 11.90 -8.61
N GLY A 255 -7.63 11.97 -8.11
CA GLY A 255 -8.82 12.13 -8.94
C GLY A 255 -8.74 13.37 -9.82
N SER A 256 -8.40 14.54 -9.25
CA SER A 256 -8.31 15.80 -10.00
C SER A 256 -7.27 15.77 -11.12
N GLN A 257 -6.14 15.08 -10.91
CA GLN A 257 -5.06 14.99 -11.88
C GLN A 257 -5.36 13.96 -12.97
N VAL A 258 -5.88 12.79 -12.59
CA VAL A 258 -6.08 11.64 -13.50
C VAL A 258 -7.39 11.76 -14.26
N SER A 259 -8.49 12.14 -13.61
CA SER A 259 -9.78 12.33 -14.27
C SER A 259 -9.98 13.75 -14.80
N GLY A 260 -9.14 14.70 -14.41
CA GLY A 260 -9.23 16.11 -14.79
C GLY A 260 -10.46 16.80 -14.18
N GLU A 261 -11.01 16.29 -13.11
CA GLU A 261 -12.01 16.98 -12.31
C GLU A 261 -11.34 18.15 -11.56
N LYS A 262 -12.06 19.27 -11.44
CA LYS A 262 -11.55 20.40 -10.66
C LYS A 262 -11.41 20.00 -9.20
N LYS A 263 -10.23 20.31 -8.59
CA LYS A 263 -10.06 20.14 -7.15
C LYS A 263 -11.21 20.82 -6.41
N PRO A 264 -11.88 20.17 -5.47
CA PRO A 264 -12.80 20.86 -4.59
C PRO A 264 -11.99 21.93 -3.82
N GLN A 265 -12.54 23.15 -3.76
CA GLN A 265 -11.91 24.25 -3.05
C GLN A 265 -11.89 23.92 -1.56
N ARG A 266 -10.71 23.74 -0.98
CA ARG A 266 -10.55 23.42 0.44
C ARG A 266 -10.61 24.71 1.25
N ASP A 267 -11.41 24.69 2.30
CA ASP A 267 -11.24 25.62 3.41
C ASP A 267 -10.02 25.19 4.23
N SER A 268 -8.90 25.89 4.02
CA SER A 268 -7.60 25.66 4.69
C SER A 268 -7.65 25.76 6.23
N LYS A 269 -8.78 26.17 6.80
CA LYS A 269 -8.97 26.35 8.24
C LYS A 269 -9.36 25.07 8.99
N SER A 270 -9.83 24.03 8.29
CA SER A 270 -10.39 22.83 8.95
C SER A 270 -9.32 21.82 9.40
N ALA A 271 -8.19 21.73 8.73
CA ALA A 271 -7.14 20.76 9.06
C ALA A 271 -6.28 21.18 10.27
N MET A 272 -5.96 22.48 10.38
CA MET A 272 -5.17 22.99 11.51
C MET A 272 -5.90 22.93 12.86
N SER A 273 -7.23 22.97 12.88
CA SER A 273 -8.00 22.90 14.14
C SER A 273 -7.98 21.52 14.83
N LEU A 274 -7.65 20.46 14.08
CA LEU A 274 -7.61 19.08 14.60
C LEU A 274 -6.29 18.73 15.30
N ILE A 275 -5.22 19.44 15.00
CA ILE A 275 -3.88 19.22 15.61
C ILE A 275 -3.72 20.05 16.90
N GLY A 276 -4.43 21.19 17.01
CA GLY A 276 -4.26 22.17 18.09
C GLY A 276 -4.99 21.89 19.41
N THR A 277 -5.77 20.83 19.57
CA THR A 277 -6.69 20.70 20.73
C THR A 277 -6.42 19.53 21.69
N LYS A 278 -5.21 18.94 21.70
CA LYS A 278 -4.82 18.09 22.84
C LYS A 278 -3.45 18.51 23.35
N GLY A 279 -3.44 19.58 24.15
CA GLY A 279 -2.32 19.87 25.03
C GLY A 279 -2.09 18.69 25.97
N VAL A 280 -0.91 18.11 25.90
CA VAL A 280 -0.42 17.13 26.85
C VAL A 280 -0.19 17.87 28.16
N THR A 281 -1.08 17.72 29.11
CA THR A 281 -0.81 18.09 30.51
C THR A 281 0.08 16.98 31.08
N HIS A 282 1.35 17.25 31.23
CA HIS A 282 2.22 16.49 32.11
C HIS A 282 1.94 16.89 33.56
N SER A 283 1.44 15.95 34.32
CA SER A 283 1.47 15.94 35.79
C SER A 283 2.55 14.99 36.25
#